data_81284da2c770b79852d43b509abd53de
#
_entry.id   81284da2c770b79852d43b509abd53de
#
_cell.length_a   1.000
_cell.length_b   1.000
_cell.length_c   1.000
_cell.angle_alpha   90.00
_cell.angle_beta   90.00
_cell.angle_gamma   90.00
#
_symmetry.space_group_name_H-M   'P 1'
#
loop_
_entity.id
_entity.type
_entity.pdbx_description
1 polymer ?
#
loop_
_entity_poly.entity_id
_entity_poly.type
_entity_poly.pdbx_seq_one_letter_code
_entity_poly.pdbx_strand_id
1 'polypeptide(L)'
;MNNRSILRKGAKGVLAAAVLGLVAPSAAMAANVDGPSVFWKFSVWGNPRAFTAGVEHMAKRLEEETGGQFKMRVFFGEQISKAKENLDGLKAGAFEAAAFCNFYHPGKNPANMVMTMPFLPIADFDTAWKVRMGLYEHPILADEMAAWNAMYYVTTNLPQYEFMGKGEPPLKPEDFAGLRVRAGGGVGEAV
;
A
#
# COMPACT_ATOMS: atom_id res chain seq x y z
N MET A 1 -39.76 80.88 -32.50
CA MET A 1 -41.06 80.35 -32.86
C MET A 1 -41.00 78.84 -32.86
N ASN A 2 -41.75 78.23 -31.95
CA ASN A 2 -42.46 76.92 -32.06
C ASN A 2 -41.67 75.77 -32.65
N ASN A 3 -41.71 74.57 -32.17
CA ASN A 3 -42.71 73.87 -31.39
C ASN A 3 -42.21 72.53 -30.88
N ARG A 4 -42.77 72.10 -29.84
CA ARG A 4 -42.65 70.85 -29.10
C ARG A 4 -42.85 69.62 -29.97
N SER A 5 -42.17 68.52 -29.68
CA SER A 5 -42.85 67.25 -29.52
C SER A 5 -42.00 66.22 -28.68
N ILE A 6 -42.68 65.80 -27.67
CA ILE A 6 -42.26 64.77 -26.70
C ILE A 6 -42.46 63.42 -27.36
N LEU A 7 -41.50 62.52 -27.34
CA LEU A 7 -41.71 61.12 -27.56
C LEU A 7 -41.01 60.30 -26.47
N ARG A 8 -41.82 59.79 -25.55
CA ARG A 8 -41.49 58.76 -24.56
C ARG A 8 -41.09 57.49 -25.31
N LYS A 9 -39.91 57.00 -25.06
CA LYS A 9 -39.58 55.58 -25.37
C LYS A 9 -39.43 54.83 -24.04
N GLY A 10 -40.33 53.89 -23.85
CA GLY A 10 -40.38 53.03 -22.68
C GLY A 10 -39.16 52.10 -22.58
N ALA A 11 -38.58 52.09 -21.43
CA ALA A 11 -37.57 51.12 -21.04
C ALA A 11 -38.25 49.77 -20.75
N LYS A 12 -37.99 48.77 -21.58
CA LYS A 12 -38.31 47.40 -21.26
C LYS A 12 -37.18 46.84 -20.40
N GLY A 13 -37.44 46.77 -19.11
CA GLY A 13 -36.54 46.07 -18.18
C GLY A 13 -36.59 44.57 -18.43
N VAL A 14 -35.45 44.02 -18.81
CA VAL A 14 -35.24 42.57 -18.84
C VAL A 14 -34.77 42.18 -17.44
N LEU A 15 -35.64 41.54 -16.67
CA LEU A 15 -35.22 40.86 -15.43
C LEU A 15 -34.46 39.58 -15.84
N ALA A 16 -33.14 39.60 -15.68
CA ALA A 16 -32.31 38.40 -15.71
C ALA A 16 -32.46 37.71 -14.36
N ALA A 17 -33.24 36.65 -14.30
CA ALA A 17 -33.26 35.76 -13.14
C ALA A 17 -31.96 34.94 -13.09
N ALA A 18 -31.05 35.27 -12.20
CA ALA A 18 -29.87 34.47 -11.91
C ALA A 18 -30.31 33.25 -11.09
N VAL A 19 -30.40 32.09 -11.77
CA VAL A 19 -30.56 30.81 -11.10
C VAL A 19 -29.21 30.44 -10.49
N LEU A 20 -28.99 30.76 -9.21
CA LEU A 20 -27.90 30.16 -8.43
C LEU A 20 -28.28 28.69 -8.22
N GLY A 21 -27.69 27.82 -9.03
CA GLY A 21 -27.68 26.37 -8.77
C GLY A 21 -26.88 26.12 -7.49
N LEU A 22 -27.59 25.81 -6.41
CA LEU A 22 -26.96 25.20 -5.22
C LEU A 22 -26.45 23.81 -5.64
N VAL A 23 -25.14 23.73 -5.94
CA VAL A 23 -24.46 22.45 -5.96
C VAL A 23 -24.31 22.02 -4.50
N ALA A 24 -25.27 21.26 -4.00
CA ALA A 24 -25.13 20.58 -2.73
C ALA A 24 -23.94 19.63 -2.83
N PRO A 25 -22.95 19.68 -1.94
CA PRO A 25 -21.93 18.66 -1.90
C PRO A 25 -22.64 17.32 -1.63
N SER A 26 -22.51 16.38 -2.55
CA SER A 26 -22.91 15.00 -2.30
C SER A 26 -22.01 14.49 -1.17
N ALA A 27 -22.50 14.55 0.05
CA ALA A 27 -21.90 13.81 1.14
C ALA A 27 -21.98 12.34 0.72
N ALA A 28 -20.86 11.76 0.36
CA ALA A 28 -20.75 10.32 0.21
C ALA A 28 -21.19 9.73 1.54
N MET A 29 -22.40 9.18 1.59
CA MET A 29 -22.87 8.46 2.76
C MET A 29 -21.93 7.26 2.92
N ALA A 30 -21.14 7.26 3.98
CA ALA A 30 -20.40 6.09 4.37
C ALA A 30 -21.39 4.93 4.46
N ALA A 31 -21.07 3.82 3.79
CA ALA A 31 -21.93 2.65 3.84
C ALA A 31 -22.05 2.22 5.31
N ASN A 32 -23.27 2.10 5.80
CA ASN A 32 -23.51 1.47 7.10
C ASN A 32 -23.12 -0.01 6.94
N VAL A 33 -21.96 -0.35 7.44
CA VAL A 33 -21.51 -1.73 7.51
C VAL A 33 -22.12 -2.32 8.77
N ASP A 34 -23.07 -3.25 8.60
CA ASP A 34 -23.62 -4.02 9.71
C ASP A 34 -22.54 -4.97 10.24
N GLY A 35 -22.05 -4.69 11.45
CA GLY A 35 -21.03 -5.51 12.09
C GLY A 35 -20.47 -4.89 13.35
N PRO A 36 -19.68 -5.65 14.11
CA PRO A 36 -19.01 -5.14 15.30
C PRO A 36 -17.94 -4.11 14.91
N SER A 37 -17.65 -3.17 15.81
CA SER A 37 -16.49 -2.29 15.65
C SER A 37 -15.21 -3.11 15.72
N VAL A 38 -14.33 -2.91 14.73
CA VAL A 38 -13.06 -3.64 14.58
C VAL A 38 -11.90 -2.65 14.70
N PHE A 39 -10.89 -3.03 15.46
CA PHE A 39 -9.65 -2.30 15.57
C PHE A 39 -8.46 -3.20 15.31
N TRP A 40 -7.72 -2.94 14.22
CA TRP A 40 -6.51 -3.65 13.86
C TRP A 40 -5.25 -2.85 14.16
N LYS A 41 -4.28 -3.53 14.73
CA LYS A 41 -2.89 -3.07 14.83
C LYS A 41 -2.11 -3.66 13.68
N PHE A 42 -1.47 -2.81 12.87
CA PHE A 42 -0.63 -3.22 11.76
C PHE A 42 0.84 -2.95 12.10
N SER A 43 1.65 -3.99 12.17
CA SER A 43 3.09 -3.88 12.44
C SER A 43 3.88 -3.66 11.16
N VAL A 44 4.77 -2.65 11.14
CA VAL A 44 5.69 -2.42 10.02
C VAL A 44 7.05 -1.90 10.50
N TRP A 45 8.11 -2.36 9.85
CA TRP A 45 9.45 -1.85 10.08
C TRP A 45 9.71 -0.54 9.34
N GLY A 46 10.65 0.25 9.86
CA GLY A 46 11.07 1.53 9.29
C GLY A 46 10.03 2.63 9.39
N ASN A 47 10.39 3.80 8.94
CA ASN A 47 9.54 4.99 8.97
C ASN A 47 8.53 5.00 7.81
N PRO A 48 7.49 5.86 7.84
CA PRO A 48 6.60 6.10 6.70
C PRO A 48 7.40 6.42 5.42
N ARG A 49 7.03 5.79 4.31
CA ARG A 49 7.73 5.91 3.02
C ARG A 49 6.87 5.36 1.88
N ALA A 50 7.31 5.48 0.64
CA ALA A 50 6.58 4.97 -0.53
C ALA A 50 6.13 3.50 -0.38
N PHE A 51 6.95 2.65 0.23
CA PHE A 51 6.61 1.25 0.53
C PHE A 51 5.36 1.11 1.42
N THR A 52 5.14 2.01 2.36
CA THR A 52 4.02 1.96 3.32
C THR A 52 2.79 2.73 2.88
N ALA A 53 2.89 3.57 1.84
CA ALA A 53 1.81 4.43 1.39
C ALA A 53 0.52 3.67 1.05
N GLY A 54 0.64 2.47 0.48
CA GLY A 54 -0.51 1.62 0.17
C GLY A 54 -1.27 1.18 1.42
N VAL A 55 -0.58 0.77 2.47
CA VAL A 55 -1.23 0.34 3.71
C VAL A 55 -1.82 1.54 4.49
N GLU A 56 -1.15 2.69 4.44
CA GLU A 56 -1.67 3.93 5.03
C GLU A 56 -2.96 4.37 4.32
N HIS A 57 -2.97 4.30 2.99
CA HIS A 57 -4.17 4.59 2.19
C HIS A 57 -5.30 3.59 2.48
N MET A 58 -4.99 2.30 2.57
CA MET A 58 -5.97 1.27 2.92
C MET A 58 -6.57 1.52 4.31
N ALA A 59 -5.75 1.86 5.31
CA ALA A 59 -6.22 2.17 6.65
C ALA A 59 -7.23 3.33 6.65
N LYS A 60 -6.91 4.40 5.92
CA LYS A 60 -7.78 5.55 5.76
C LYS A 60 -9.10 5.18 5.06
N ARG A 61 -9.02 4.45 3.94
CA ARG A 61 -10.20 4.02 3.18
C ARG A 61 -11.13 3.13 3.99
N LEU A 62 -10.58 2.18 4.74
CA LEU A 62 -11.37 1.30 5.61
C LEU A 62 -12.14 2.10 6.66
N GLU A 63 -11.52 3.08 7.30
CA GLU A 63 -12.20 3.93 8.28
C GLU A 63 -13.29 4.78 7.61
N GLU A 64 -13.00 5.41 6.49
CA GLU A 64 -13.94 6.26 5.75
C GLU A 64 -15.14 5.47 5.20
N GLU A 65 -14.89 4.34 4.53
CA GLU A 65 -15.93 3.55 3.88
C GLU A 65 -16.82 2.77 4.86
N THR A 66 -16.31 2.50 6.06
CA THR A 66 -17.10 1.82 7.11
C THR A 66 -17.70 2.78 8.13
N GLY A 67 -17.62 4.09 7.91
CA GLY A 67 -18.08 5.08 8.89
C GLY A 67 -17.40 4.96 10.26
N GLY A 68 -16.13 4.53 10.27
CA GLY A 68 -15.33 4.34 11.49
C GLY A 68 -15.56 3.01 12.21
N GLN A 69 -16.35 2.09 11.64
CA GLN A 69 -16.55 0.75 12.22
C GLN A 69 -15.30 -0.10 12.14
N PHE A 70 -14.53 0.01 11.06
CA PHE A 70 -13.22 -0.64 10.92
C PHE A 70 -12.12 0.40 11.03
N LYS A 71 -11.25 0.26 12.02
CA LYS A 71 -10.07 1.10 12.20
C LYS A 71 -8.81 0.26 12.15
N MET A 72 -7.83 0.70 11.36
CA MET A 72 -6.52 0.08 11.30
C MET A 72 -5.45 1.12 11.65
N ARG A 73 -4.69 0.87 12.71
CA ARG A 73 -3.56 1.72 13.10
C ARG A 73 -2.25 1.08 12.67
N VAL A 74 -1.48 1.83 11.89
CA VAL A 74 -0.14 1.41 11.45
C VAL A 74 0.91 1.83 12.48
N PHE A 75 1.68 0.87 12.97
CA PHE A 75 2.77 1.06 13.92
C PHE A 75 4.09 0.93 13.19
N PHE A 76 4.76 2.04 12.98
CA PHE A 76 6.02 2.15 12.25
C PHE A 76 7.24 1.85 13.13
N GLY A 77 8.39 1.64 12.50
CA GLY A 77 9.68 1.59 13.19
C GLY A 77 9.79 0.46 14.21
N GLU A 78 9.13 -0.65 13.96
CA GLU A 78 9.19 -1.82 14.86
C GLU A 78 8.64 -1.57 16.28
N GLN A 79 7.68 -0.65 16.41
CA GLN A 79 7.12 -0.27 17.72
C GLN A 79 6.45 -1.42 18.46
N ILE A 80 5.84 -2.37 17.75
CA ILE A 80 5.11 -3.49 18.35
C ILE A 80 5.70 -4.86 18.03
N SER A 81 6.55 -4.97 17.00
CA SER A 81 7.26 -6.20 16.64
C SER A 81 8.43 -5.89 15.73
N LYS A 82 9.53 -6.61 15.87
CA LYS A 82 10.63 -6.54 14.91
C LYS A 82 10.26 -7.20 13.59
N ALA A 83 10.87 -6.74 12.49
CA ALA A 83 10.59 -7.25 11.15
C ALA A 83 10.70 -8.78 11.03
N LYS A 84 11.69 -9.39 11.71
CA LYS A 84 11.92 -10.84 11.73
C LYS A 84 11.00 -11.62 12.69
N GLU A 85 10.21 -10.93 13.50
CA GLU A 85 9.32 -11.49 14.52
C GLU A 85 7.84 -11.32 14.18
N ASN A 86 7.52 -10.66 13.05
CA ASN A 86 6.14 -10.38 12.68
C ASN A 86 5.26 -11.63 12.54
N LEU A 87 5.81 -12.73 12.02
CA LEU A 87 5.06 -14.00 11.93
C LEU A 87 4.78 -14.59 13.32
N ASP A 88 5.74 -14.52 14.22
CA ASP A 88 5.57 -15.02 15.60
C ASP A 88 4.51 -14.19 16.34
N GLY A 89 4.50 -12.87 16.13
CA GLY A 89 3.50 -11.98 16.69
C GLY A 89 2.09 -12.24 16.16
N LEU A 90 1.93 -12.49 14.87
CA LEU A 90 0.65 -12.89 14.25
C LEU A 90 0.19 -14.24 14.82
N LYS A 91 1.09 -15.22 14.91
CA LYS A 91 0.78 -16.54 15.48
C LYS A 91 0.30 -16.45 16.93
N ALA A 92 0.93 -15.58 17.71
CA ALA A 92 0.57 -15.33 19.11
C ALA A 92 -0.67 -14.43 19.28
N GLY A 93 -1.23 -13.86 18.20
CA GLY A 93 -2.34 -12.92 18.27
C GLY A 93 -1.99 -11.58 18.93
N ALA A 94 -0.73 -11.17 18.92
CA ALA A 94 -0.29 -9.92 19.51
C ALA A 94 -0.78 -8.68 18.75
N PHE A 95 -1.02 -8.85 17.47
CA PHE A 95 -1.59 -7.87 16.54
C PHE A 95 -2.25 -8.60 15.36
N GLU A 96 -3.11 -7.89 14.65
CA GLU A 96 -4.02 -8.46 13.66
C GLU A 96 -3.41 -8.49 12.25
N ALA A 97 -2.45 -7.59 11.94
CA ALA A 97 -1.83 -7.51 10.63
C ALA A 97 -0.37 -7.05 10.72
N ALA A 98 0.41 -7.41 9.71
CA ALA A 98 1.81 -6.99 9.61
C ALA A 98 2.30 -6.90 8.17
N ALA A 99 3.28 -6.03 7.94
CA ALA A 99 4.11 -6.11 6.75
C ALA A 99 5.01 -7.36 6.85
N PHE A 100 5.00 -8.15 5.80
CA PHE A 100 5.79 -9.36 5.69
C PHE A 100 6.83 -9.21 4.58
N CYS A 101 8.08 -9.53 4.88
CA CYS A 101 9.13 -9.60 3.88
C CYS A 101 9.70 -11.02 3.88
N ASN A 102 9.49 -11.73 2.78
CA ASN A 102 9.94 -13.12 2.63
C ASN A 102 11.44 -13.31 2.89
N PHE A 103 12.28 -12.36 2.48
CA PHE A 103 13.73 -12.41 2.76
C PHE A 103 14.09 -12.50 4.25
N TYR A 104 13.22 -12.06 5.15
CA TYR A 104 13.47 -12.12 6.58
C TYR A 104 13.09 -13.45 7.21
N HIS A 105 12.39 -14.32 6.45
CA HIS A 105 11.81 -15.55 6.99
C HIS A 105 12.10 -16.80 6.13
N PRO A 106 13.33 -16.99 5.58
CA PRO A 106 13.57 -18.10 4.66
C PRO A 106 13.32 -19.48 5.28
N GLY A 107 13.59 -19.63 6.59
CA GLY A 107 13.31 -20.88 7.32
C GLY A 107 11.88 -21.05 7.80
N LYS A 108 11.05 -19.98 7.75
CA LYS A 108 9.64 -20.03 8.20
C LYS A 108 8.66 -20.18 7.05
N ASN A 109 8.97 -19.57 5.90
CA ASN A 109 8.13 -19.58 4.70
C ASN A 109 8.97 -19.88 3.45
N PRO A 110 9.56 -21.07 3.33
CA PRO A 110 10.46 -21.39 2.22
C PRO A 110 9.78 -21.36 0.85
N ALA A 111 8.52 -21.75 0.71
CA ALA A 111 7.83 -21.70 -0.58
C ALA A 111 7.63 -20.26 -1.08
N ASN A 112 7.44 -19.28 -0.17
CA ASN A 112 7.33 -17.87 -0.58
C ASN A 112 8.65 -17.33 -1.13
N MET A 113 9.78 -17.96 -0.88
CA MET A 113 11.07 -17.55 -1.46
C MET A 113 11.11 -17.68 -2.99
N VAL A 114 10.18 -18.42 -3.61
CA VAL A 114 10.10 -18.55 -5.07
C VAL A 114 10.10 -17.19 -5.78
N MET A 115 9.45 -16.18 -5.22
CA MET A 115 9.39 -14.82 -5.79
C MET A 115 10.67 -14.00 -5.60
N THR A 116 11.67 -14.57 -4.96
CA THR A 116 12.98 -13.95 -4.77
C THR A 116 14.08 -14.64 -5.56
N MET A 117 13.71 -15.68 -6.30
CA MET A 117 14.64 -16.38 -7.18
C MET A 117 15.19 -15.43 -8.25
N PRO A 118 16.47 -15.49 -8.57
CA PRO A 118 17.04 -14.73 -9.67
C PRO A 118 16.47 -15.21 -11.01
N PHE A 119 16.53 -14.33 -12.01
CA PHE A 119 16.14 -14.64 -13.39
C PHE A 119 14.68 -15.02 -13.61
N LEU A 120 13.77 -14.61 -12.72
CA LEU A 120 12.35 -14.75 -13.00
C LEU A 120 11.98 -13.93 -14.24
N PRO A 121 11.20 -14.50 -15.19
CA PRO A 121 10.84 -13.82 -16.44
C PRO A 121 9.69 -12.82 -16.22
N ILE A 122 9.86 -11.91 -15.28
CA ILE A 122 8.87 -10.89 -14.89
C ILE A 122 9.45 -9.54 -15.25
N ALA A 123 8.97 -8.97 -16.36
CA ALA A 123 9.54 -7.78 -16.96
C ALA A 123 8.93 -6.46 -16.44
N ASP A 124 7.74 -6.50 -15.87
CA ASP A 124 7.00 -5.31 -15.49
C ASP A 124 6.25 -5.46 -14.17
N PHE A 125 5.86 -4.31 -13.62
CA PHE A 125 5.22 -4.22 -12.31
C PHE A 125 3.85 -4.90 -12.28
N ASP A 126 3.04 -4.76 -13.31
CA ASP A 126 1.68 -5.31 -13.36
C ASP A 126 1.70 -6.83 -13.41
N THR A 127 2.62 -7.39 -14.22
CA THR A 127 2.85 -8.83 -14.27
C THR A 127 3.35 -9.35 -12.92
N ALA A 128 4.31 -8.66 -12.28
CA ALA A 128 4.79 -9.01 -10.96
C ALA A 128 3.67 -9.03 -9.92
N TRP A 129 2.79 -8.04 -9.96
CA TRP A 129 1.65 -7.96 -9.05
C TRP A 129 0.67 -9.13 -9.26
N LYS A 130 0.28 -9.39 -10.51
CA LYS A 130 -0.65 -10.48 -10.86
C LYS A 130 -0.11 -11.86 -10.46
N VAL A 131 1.17 -12.10 -10.76
CA VAL A 131 1.84 -13.36 -10.40
C VAL A 131 1.87 -13.56 -8.89
N ARG A 132 2.23 -12.52 -8.12
CA ARG A 132 2.27 -12.60 -6.66
C ARG A 132 0.89 -12.84 -6.07
N MET A 133 -0.13 -12.10 -6.53
CA MET A 133 -1.50 -12.29 -6.06
C MET A 133 -2.01 -13.71 -6.36
N GLY A 134 -1.75 -14.23 -7.57
CA GLY A 134 -2.10 -15.61 -7.91
C GLY A 134 -1.35 -16.66 -7.09
N LEU A 135 -0.08 -16.41 -6.75
CA LEU A 135 0.70 -17.29 -5.89
C LEU A 135 0.17 -17.33 -4.46
N TYR A 136 -0.37 -16.23 -3.93
CA TYR A 136 -0.94 -16.21 -2.58
C TYR A 136 -2.16 -17.12 -2.42
N GLU A 137 -2.83 -17.45 -3.53
CA GLU A 137 -3.93 -18.42 -3.57
C GLU A 137 -3.44 -19.87 -3.73
N HIS A 138 -2.15 -20.06 -4.01
CA HIS A 138 -1.59 -21.40 -4.18
C HIS A 138 -1.58 -22.17 -2.84
N PRO A 139 -2.08 -23.42 -2.78
CA PRO A 139 -2.25 -24.15 -1.53
C PRO A 139 -0.98 -24.22 -0.67
N ILE A 140 0.20 -24.44 -1.28
CA ILE A 140 1.47 -24.51 -0.54
C ILE A 140 1.78 -23.20 0.18
N LEU A 141 1.56 -22.05 -0.44
CA LEU A 141 1.81 -20.75 0.19
C LEU A 141 0.75 -20.44 1.24
N ALA A 142 -0.50 -20.76 0.96
CA ALA A 142 -1.60 -20.59 1.89
C ALA A 142 -1.39 -21.43 3.17
N ASP A 143 -0.98 -22.70 3.03
CA ASP A 143 -0.68 -23.59 4.15
C ASP A 143 0.51 -23.12 4.97
N GLU A 144 1.57 -22.62 4.32
CA GLU A 144 2.70 -22.01 5.04
C GLU A 144 2.26 -20.84 5.92
N MET A 145 1.38 -19.97 5.43
CA MET A 145 0.88 -18.83 6.22
C MET A 145 -0.12 -19.27 7.29
N ALA A 146 -0.95 -20.26 7.01
CA ALA A 146 -1.89 -20.80 7.99
C ALA A 146 -1.17 -21.38 9.22
N ALA A 147 0.03 -21.96 9.07
CA ALA A 147 0.87 -22.42 10.17
C ALA A 147 1.27 -21.28 11.14
N TRP A 148 1.18 -20.02 10.69
CA TRP A 148 1.43 -18.81 11.47
C TRP A 148 0.14 -18.08 11.90
N ASN A 149 -1.03 -18.75 11.79
CA ASN A 149 -2.35 -18.16 12.05
C ASN A 149 -2.58 -16.88 11.21
N ALA A 150 -2.12 -16.89 9.98
CA ALA A 150 -2.14 -15.74 9.08
C ALA A 150 -2.54 -16.15 7.66
N MET A 151 -2.83 -15.16 6.84
CA MET A 151 -3.02 -15.30 5.40
C MET A 151 -2.35 -14.14 4.67
N TYR A 152 -1.99 -14.35 3.42
CA TYR A 152 -1.63 -13.24 2.54
C TYR A 152 -2.87 -12.44 2.18
N TYR A 153 -2.77 -11.13 2.20
CA TYR A 153 -3.88 -10.25 1.84
C TYR A 153 -3.59 -9.49 0.55
N VAL A 154 -2.48 -8.77 0.51
CA VAL A 154 -2.07 -7.97 -0.64
C VAL A 154 -0.55 -7.89 -0.72
N THR A 155 -0.02 -7.83 -1.94
CA THR A 155 1.41 -7.61 -2.15
C THR A 155 1.74 -6.13 -2.27
N THR A 156 2.89 -5.75 -1.73
CA THR A 156 3.56 -4.49 -2.08
C THR A 156 4.77 -4.85 -2.94
N ASN A 157 4.71 -4.55 -4.24
CA ASN A 157 5.83 -4.78 -5.12
C ASN A 157 6.90 -3.71 -4.90
N LEU A 158 8.14 -4.17 -4.83
CA LEU A 158 9.31 -3.31 -4.88
C LEU A 158 9.90 -3.34 -6.29
N PRO A 159 10.58 -2.28 -6.73
CA PRO A 159 11.36 -2.32 -7.96
C PRO A 159 12.47 -3.37 -7.84
N GLN A 160 13.09 -3.68 -8.96
CA GLN A 160 14.24 -4.58 -8.99
C GLN A 160 15.35 -4.06 -8.06
N TYR A 161 16.03 -4.99 -7.42
CA TYR A 161 17.19 -4.66 -6.59
C TYR A 161 18.39 -4.32 -7.47
N GLU A 162 19.07 -3.26 -7.09
CA GLU A 162 20.27 -2.76 -7.76
C GLU A 162 21.41 -2.63 -6.77
N PHE A 163 22.65 -2.75 -7.28
CA PHE A 163 23.81 -2.45 -6.49
C PHE A 163 24.03 -0.94 -6.41
N MET A 164 24.20 -0.44 -5.20
CA MET A 164 24.60 0.94 -4.94
C MET A 164 25.90 0.94 -4.17
N GLY A 165 26.89 1.66 -4.68
CA GLY A 165 28.21 1.74 -4.07
C GLY A 165 28.87 3.09 -4.25
N LYS A 166 30.03 3.24 -3.64
CA LYS A 166 30.96 4.36 -3.82
C LYS A 166 32.23 3.82 -4.47
N GLY A 167 32.72 4.48 -5.48
CA GLY A 167 33.90 4.06 -6.25
C GLY A 167 33.51 3.46 -7.61
N GLU A 168 34.42 2.72 -8.20
CA GLU A 168 34.20 2.05 -9.47
C GLU A 168 33.16 0.93 -9.33
N PRO A 169 32.20 0.81 -10.26
CA PRO A 169 31.18 -0.24 -10.19
C PRO A 169 31.79 -1.61 -10.50
N PRO A 170 31.43 -2.66 -9.76
CA PRO A 170 31.76 -4.02 -10.14
C PRO A 170 30.97 -4.43 -11.40
N LEU A 171 31.66 -4.81 -12.45
CA LEU A 171 31.06 -5.17 -13.75
C LEU A 171 31.06 -6.68 -13.99
N LYS A 172 31.80 -7.45 -13.21
CA LYS A 172 31.90 -8.91 -13.30
C LYS A 172 32.05 -9.49 -11.91
N PRO A 173 31.75 -10.78 -11.69
CA PRO A 173 31.78 -11.41 -10.37
C PRO A 173 33.10 -11.22 -9.62
N GLU A 174 34.24 -11.26 -10.30
CA GLU A 174 35.55 -11.14 -9.69
C GLU A 174 35.78 -9.75 -9.06
N ASP A 175 35.11 -8.72 -9.55
CA ASP A 175 35.23 -7.35 -9.05
C ASP A 175 34.59 -7.18 -7.66
N PHE A 176 33.77 -8.15 -7.24
CA PHE A 176 33.19 -8.17 -5.88
C PHE A 176 34.18 -8.67 -4.82
N ALA A 177 35.27 -9.30 -5.22
CA ALA A 177 36.24 -9.85 -4.29
C ALA A 177 36.79 -8.75 -3.35
N GLY A 178 36.63 -8.94 -2.06
CA GLY A 178 37.10 -8.00 -1.04
C GLY A 178 36.20 -6.79 -0.78
N LEU A 179 35.09 -6.64 -1.51
CA LEU A 179 34.10 -5.61 -1.22
C LEU A 179 33.26 -6.01 0.01
N ARG A 180 32.97 -5.02 0.86
CA ARG A 180 31.94 -5.18 1.89
C ARG A 180 30.59 -4.80 1.34
N VAL A 181 29.77 -5.78 1.04
CA VAL A 181 28.41 -5.58 0.52
C VAL A 181 27.41 -5.66 1.68
N ARG A 182 26.50 -4.68 1.76
CA ARG A 182 25.33 -4.78 2.64
C ARG A 182 24.21 -5.39 1.83
N ALA A 183 23.76 -6.57 2.20
CA ALA A 183 22.59 -7.22 1.64
C ALA A 183 21.56 -7.54 2.73
N GLY A 184 20.32 -7.81 2.34
CA GLY A 184 19.23 -8.10 3.28
C GLY A 184 18.87 -9.58 3.32
N GLY A 185 18.66 -10.11 4.53
CA GLY A 185 18.09 -11.45 4.72
C GLY A 185 18.77 -12.55 3.95
N GLY A 186 17.99 -13.50 3.42
CA GLY A 186 18.51 -14.66 2.69
C GLY A 186 19.26 -14.34 1.40
N VAL A 187 19.05 -13.18 0.79
CA VAL A 187 19.86 -12.74 -0.36
C VAL A 187 21.31 -12.45 0.07
N GLY A 188 21.50 -11.88 1.24
CA GLY A 188 22.84 -11.62 1.77
C GLY A 188 23.61 -12.85 2.21
N GLU A 189 22.96 -13.99 2.33
CA GLU A 189 23.58 -15.29 2.62
C GLU A 189 24.06 -15.99 1.35
N ALA A 190 23.53 -15.55 0.18
CA ALA A 190 23.85 -16.14 -1.12
C ALA A 190 24.93 -15.37 -1.90
N VAL A 191 25.36 -14.21 -1.43
CA VAL A 191 26.39 -13.34 -2.00
C VAL A 191 27.61 -13.32 -1.10
#